data_c502398a23f5d5237818676676709c2d
#
_entry.id   c502398a23f5d5237818676676709c2d
#
_cell.length_a   1.000
_cell.length_b   1.000
_cell.length_c   1.000
_cell.angle_alpha   90.00
_cell.angle_beta   90.00
_cell.angle_gamma   90.00
#
_symmetry.space_group_name_H-M   'P 1'
#
loop_
_entity.id
_entity.type
_entity.pdbx_description
1 polymer ?
#
loop_
_entity_poly.entity_id
_entity_poly.type
_entity_poly.pdbx_seq_one_letter_code
_entity_poly.pdbx_strand_id
1 'polypeptide(L)'
;MRIPRIYHPSPIHQLGTLALSDDAANHIGKVLRMQPGQSVTLFDGSDAEFPAVISEISKKQLTVDIQQRIEKSIESPLNLHLGQVISRGDKMEFTIQKSVELGVNTITPLLSERCGVKLDPKRFEKKLQQWQKIAIAACEQCGRNIVPVIRPVMELEAWCAEPSQALKLNLHPRASYSINTLPEPVSNVRLLIGPEGGLSEQEIAMTEQYHFAETLLGPRVLRTETAALTAITALQVRFGDLG
;
A
#
# COMPACT_ATOMS: atom_id res chain seq x y z
N MET A 1 11.83 10.96 22.22
CA MET A 1 12.23 10.49 20.87
C MET A 1 11.29 9.36 20.49
N ARG A 2 10.76 9.32 19.25
CA ARG A 2 9.85 8.23 18.80
C ARG A 2 10.65 6.92 18.75
N ILE A 3 10.13 5.82 19.32
CA ILE A 3 10.74 4.50 19.23
C ILE A 3 10.62 4.02 17.77
N PRO A 4 11.73 3.65 17.10
CA PRO A 4 11.69 3.17 15.73
C PRO A 4 10.88 1.87 15.61
N ARG A 5 10.13 1.76 14.51
CA ARG A 5 9.36 0.56 14.16
C ARG A 5 10.11 -0.18 13.05
N ILE A 6 10.16 -1.49 13.13
CA ILE A 6 10.95 -2.33 12.23
C ILE A 6 10.11 -3.55 11.82
N TYR A 7 9.98 -3.76 10.53
CA TYR A 7 9.29 -4.93 9.99
C TYR A 7 10.15 -6.18 10.09
N HIS A 8 9.54 -7.28 10.56
CA HIS A 8 10.12 -8.61 10.55
C HIS A 8 9.34 -9.52 9.58
N PRO A 9 9.99 -10.13 8.56
CA PRO A 9 9.29 -10.82 7.48
C PRO A 9 8.69 -12.18 7.84
N SER A 10 8.98 -12.68 9.03
CA SER A 10 8.48 -13.98 9.51
C SER A 10 7.65 -13.80 10.78
N PRO A 11 6.60 -14.63 10.98
CA PRO A 11 5.78 -14.55 12.19
C PRO A 11 6.61 -14.69 13.47
N ILE A 12 6.34 -13.84 14.43
CA ILE A 12 6.98 -13.85 15.76
C ILE A 12 6.12 -14.66 16.73
N HIS A 13 6.56 -15.88 17.03
CA HIS A 13 5.76 -16.83 17.81
C HIS A 13 6.06 -16.84 19.31
N GLN A 14 7.21 -16.30 19.72
CA GLN A 14 7.63 -16.36 21.12
C GLN A 14 8.44 -15.12 21.53
N LEU A 15 8.41 -14.83 22.83
CA LEU A 15 9.19 -13.76 23.44
C LEU A 15 10.64 -14.17 23.60
N GLY A 16 11.51 -13.22 23.90
CA GLY A 16 12.94 -13.42 24.11
C GLY A 16 13.79 -13.05 22.90
N THR A 17 14.95 -13.66 22.77
CA THR A 17 15.96 -13.26 21.78
C THR A 17 15.57 -13.66 20.37
N LEU A 18 15.56 -12.67 19.46
CA LEU A 18 15.30 -12.83 18.03
C LEU A 18 16.42 -12.21 17.20
N ALA A 19 16.92 -12.97 16.23
CA ALA A 19 17.82 -12.47 15.21
C ALA A 19 17.03 -11.76 14.11
N LEU A 20 17.39 -10.54 13.78
CA LEU A 20 16.72 -9.77 12.72
C LEU A 20 17.29 -10.11 11.34
N SER A 21 16.48 -9.86 10.30
CA SER A 21 16.91 -9.98 8.91
C SER A 21 18.03 -8.97 8.58
N ASP A 22 18.79 -9.25 7.52
CA ASP A 22 19.87 -8.36 7.07
C ASP A 22 19.37 -6.95 6.73
N ASP A 23 18.19 -6.84 6.12
CA ASP A 23 17.57 -5.54 5.81
C ASP A 23 17.25 -4.75 7.08
N ALA A 24 16.64 -5.39 8.10
CA ALA A 24 16.35 -4.78 9.39
C ALA A 24 17.63 -4.42 10.15
N ALA A 25 18.63 -5.31 10.17
CA ALA A 25 19.93 -5.07 10.80
C ALA A 25 20.66 -3.88 10.15
N ASN A 26 20.66 -3.79 8.82
CA ASN A 26 21.23 -2.66 8.11
C ASN A 26 20.48 -1.35 8.41
N HIS A 27 19.15 -1.39 8.47
CA HIS A 27 18.34 -0.22 8.80
C HIS A 27 18.67 0.30 10.21
N ILE A 28 18.64 -0.57 11.21
CA ILE A 28 18.96 -0.23 12.61
C ILE A 28 20.43 0.24 12.76
N GLY A 29 21.37 -0.53 12.24
CA GLY A 29 22.80 -0.30 12.50
C GLY A 29 23.38 0.83 11.64
N LYS A 30 23.04 0.92 10.35
CA LYS A 30 23.67 1.88 9.43
C LYS A 30 22.84 3.14 9.22
N VAL A 31 21.50 3.03 9.11
CA VAL A 31 20.64 4.18 8.86
C VAL A 31 20.30 4.89 10.15
N LEU A 32 19.75 4.17 11.12
CA LEU A 32 19.35 4.73 12.43
C LEU A 32 20.52 4.87 13.41
N ARG A 33 21.61 4.15 13.18
CA ARG A 33 22.83 4.13 14.01
C ARG A 33 22.55 3.85 15.49
N MET A 34 21.62 2.94 15.73
CA MET A 34 21.22 2.56 17.08
C MET A 34 22.30 1.71 17.78
N GLN A 35 22.20 1.64 19.11
CA GLN A 35 23.14 0.93 19.96
C GLN A 35 22.42 -0.13 20.79
N PRO A 36 23.15 -1.17 21.28
CA PRO A 36 22.60 -2.09 22.28
C PRO A 36 22.00 -1.35 23.47
N GLY A 37 20.89 -1.87 24.01
CA GLY A 37 20.13 -1.26 25.08
C GLY A 37 19.05 -0.27 24.63
N GLN A 38 19.02 0.13 23.37
CA GLN A 38 17.96 1.00 22.83
C GLN A 38 16.72 0.20 22.42
N SER A 39 15.56 0.83 22.61
CA SER A 39 14.26 0.21 22.32
C SER A 39 13.88 0.34 20.85
N VAL A 40 13.25 -0.71 20.32
CA VAL A 40 12.61 -0.79 19.02
C VAL A 40 11.23 -1.42 19.16
N THR A 41 10.33 -1.19 18.22
CA THR A 41 9.07 -1.92 18.13
C THR A 41 9.11 -2.76 16.85
N LEU A 42 8.99 -4.08 16.97
CA LEU A 42 8.84 -4.94 15.80
C LEU A 42 7.37 -5.11 15.44
N PHE A 43 7.10 -5.45 14.18
CA PHE A 43 5.81 -5.95 13.70
C PHE A 43 6.05 -6.93 12.54
N ASP A 44 5.17 -7.91 12.38
CA ASP A 44 5.38 -9.06 11.50
C ASP A 44 4.22 -9.29 10.50
N GLY A 45 3.27 -8.36 10.45
CA GLY A 45 2.08 -8.48 9.62
C GLY A 45 0.88 -9.17 10.30
N SER A 46 1.00 -9.58 11.54
CA SER A 46 -0.07 -10.24 12.33
C SER A 46 -1.01 -9.28 13.06
N ASP A 47 -1.00 -8.00 12.71
CA ASP A 47 -1.76 -6.94 13.41
C ASP A 47 -1.40 -6.78 14.91
N ALA A 48 -0.19 -7.23 15.29
CA ALA A 48 0.39 -7.07 16.60
C ALA A 48 1.71 -6.29 16.52
N GLU A 49 2.08 -5.66 17.62
CA GLU A 49 3.39 -5.04 17.79
C GLU A 49 4.16 -5.70 18.93
N PHE A 50 5.48 -5.72 18.81
CA PHE A 50 6.38 -6.40 19.71
C PHE A 50 7.45 -5.43 20.20
N PRO A 51 7.25 -4.76 21.36
CA PRO A 51 8.29 -3.99 22.01
C PRO A 51 9.50 -4.86 22.32
N ALA A 52 10.67 -4.38 21.93
CA ALA A 52 11.94 -5.09 22.09
C ALA A 52 13.07 -4.14 22.40
N VAL A 53 14.18 -4.70 22.93
CA VAL A 53 15.43 -3.98 23.18
C VAL A 53 16.53 -4.62 22.35
N ILE A 54 17.37 -3.79 21.74
CA ILE A 54 18.54 -4.28 21.00
C ILE A 54 19.50 -4.91 22.01
N SER A 55 19.76 -6.22 21.86
CA SER A 55 20.66 -6.97 22.75
C SER A 55 22.09 -6.97 22.24
N GLU A 56 22.32 -7.19 20.94
CA GLU A 56 23.64 -7.23 20.34
C GLU A 56 23.66 -6.68 18.93
N ILE A 57 24.73 -5.98 18.58
CA ILE A 57 25.05 -5.56 17.21
C ILE A 57 26.46 -6.04 16.88
N SER A 58 26.57 -7.03 16.00
CA SER A 58 27.82 -7.56 15.48
C SER A 58 27.91 -7.39 13.95
N LYS A 59 29.09 -7.72 13.40
CA LYS A 59 29.25 -7.72 11.92
C LYS A 59 28.42 -8.78 11.22
N LYS A 60 28.00 -9.83 11.92
CA LYS A 60 27.28 -10.97 11.35
C LYS A 60 25.80 -10.96 11.63
N GLN A 61 25.38 -10.32 12.73
CA GLN A 61 24.02 -10.45 13.23
C GLN A 61 23.66 -9.27 14.13
N LEU A 62 22.38 -8.88 14.08
CA LEU A 62 21.76 -8.00 15.05
C LEU A 62 20.65 -8.78 15.76
N THR A 63 20.67 -8.80 17.08
CA THR A 63 19.63 -9.45 17.89
C THR A 63 18.90 -8.44 18.75
N VAL A 64 17.64 -8.74 19.00
CA VAL A 64 16.79 -8.00 19.92
C VAL A 64 16.18 -8.96 20.93
N ASP A 65 15.81 -8.44 22.08
CA ASP A 65 15.10 -9.17 23.13
C ASP A 65 13.66 -8.67 23.20
N ILE A 66 12.71 -9.52 22.75
CA ILE A 66 11.28 -9.20 22.68
C ILE A 66 10.69 -9.33 24.07
N GLN A 67 10.10 -8.26 24.56
CA GLN A 67 9.59 -8.16 25.93
C GLN A 67 8.12 -8.60 26.05
N GLN A 68 7.31 -8.26 25.05
CA GLN A 68 5.87 -8.58 25.05
C GLN A 68 5.29 -8.57 23.63
N ARG A 69 4.11 -9.14 23.49
CA ARG A 69 3.23 -9.01 22.31
C ARG A 69 2.05 -8.14 22.69
N ILE A 70 1.74 -7.13 21.87
CA ILE A 70 0.60 -6.22 22.07
C ILE A 70 -0.30 -6.32 20.87
N GLU A 71 -1.53 -6.79 21.05
CA GLU A 71 -2.57 -6.72 20.04
C GLU A 71 -3.01 -5.27 19.86
N LYS A 72 -2.83 -4.74 18.67
CA LYS A 72 -3.13 -3.33 18.38
C LYS A 72 -3.40 -3.16 16.90
N SER A 73 -4.67 -3.12 16.55
CA SER A 73 -5.08 -2.78 15.20
C SER A 73 -5.29 -1.29 15.05
N ILE A 74 -4.78 -0.75 13.94
CA ILE A 74 -5.10 0.58 13.42
C ILE A 74 -5.54 0.49 11.98
N GLU A 75 -6.00 -0.70 11.56
CA GLU A 75 -6.47 -0.92 10.20
C GLU A 75 -7.89 -0.38 10.01
N SER A 76 -8.12 0.26 8.89
CA SER A 76 -9.44 0.73 8.49
C SER A 76 -10.42 -0.43 8.33
N PRO A 77 -11.71 -0.26 8.70
CA PRO A 77 -12.76 -1.23 8.40
C PRO A 77 -13.04 -1.34 6.89
N LEU A 78 -12.61 -0.37 6.09
CA LEU A 78 -12.74 -0.38 4.64
C LEU A 78 -11.57 -1.16 3.99
N ASN A 79 -11.88 -2.30 3.39
CA ASN A 79 -10.90 -3.04 2.57
C ASN A 79 -10.80 -2.40 1.18
N LEU A 80 -9.67 -1.74 0.92
CA LEU A 80 -9.46 -0.98 -0.30
C LEU A 80 -8.33 -1.60 -1.15
N HIS A 81 -8.70 -2.00 -2.38
CA HIS A 81 -7.78 -2.51 -3.39
C HIS A 81 -7.59 -1.46 -4.49
N LEU A 82 -6.40 -0.87 -4.55
CA LEU A 82 -6.01 0.10 -5.57
C LEU A 82 -5.44 -0.62 -6.80
N GLY A 83 -6.10 -0.48 -7.94
CA GLY A 83 -5.55 -0.76 -9.27
C GLY A 83 -4.97 0.54 -9.85
N GLN A 84 -3.66 0.69 -9.78
CA GLN A 84 -2.95 1.88 -10.24
C GLN A 84 -2.23 1.60 -11.55
N VAL A 85 -2.60 2.29 -12.63
CA VAL A 85 -1.80 2.24 -13.85
C VAL A 85 -0.43 2.86 -13.57
N ILE A 86 0.63 2.15 -13.98
CA ILE A 86 2.02 2.51 -13.64
C ILE A 86 2.34 3.90 -14.19
N SER A 87 2.70 4.80 -13.29
CA SER A 87 3.08 6.19 -13.59
C SER A 87 4.58 6.32 -13.85
N ARG A 88 4.97 7.36 -14.58
CA ARG A 88 6.37 7.67 -14.86
C ARG A 88 7.11 8.29 -13.66
N GLY A 89 8.41 8.05 -13.62
CA GLY A 89 9.31 8.62 -12.59
C GLY A 89 8.93 8.17 -11.18
N ASP A 90 9.05 9.07 -10.22
CA ASP A 90 8.86 8.81 -8.79
C ASP A 90 7.37 8.83 -8.36
N LYS A 91 6.45 9.12 -9.30
CA LYS A 91 5.02 9.24 -8.99
C LYS A 91 4.41 7.94 -8.49
N MET A 92 4.79 6.79 -9.11
CA MET A 92 4.30 5.48 -8.66
C MET A 92 4.76 5.19 -7.22
N GLU A 93 6.00 5.50 -6.89
CA GLU A 93 6.58 5.30 -5.56
C GLU A 93 5.89 6.20 -4.53
N PHE A 94 5.66 7.46 -4.88
CA PHE A 94 4.90 8.40 -4.07
C PHE A 94 3.46 7.93 -3.84
N THR A 95 2.77 7.48 -4.90
CA THR A 95 1.41 6.95 -4.80
C THR A 95 1.35 5.75 -3.86
N ILE A 96 2.25 4.79 -4.01
CA ILE A 96 2.32 3.61 -3.13
C ILE A 96 2.51 4.04 -1.68
N GLN A 97 3.54 4.87 -1.41
CA GLN A 97 3.83 5.33 -0.05
C GLN A 97 2.61 5.96 0.61
N LYS A 98 1.98 6.92 -0.07
CA LYS A 98 0.84 7.66 0.49
C LYS A 98 -0.45 6.84 0.55
N SER A 99 -0.65 5.91 -0.38
CA SER A 99 -1.78 4.98 -0.32
C SER A 99 -1.68 4.05 0.90
N VAL A 100 -0.48 3.61 1.26
CA VAL A 100 -0.25 2.83 2.49
C VAL A 100 -0.61 3.65 3.73
N GLU A 101 -0.13 4.89 3.82
CA GLU A 101 -0.44 5.81 4.93
C GLU A 101 -1.96 6.06 5.05
N LEU A 102 -2.69 6.03 3.93
CA LEU A 102 -4.14 6.22 3.86
C LEU A 102 -4.95 4.92 3.99
N GLY A 103 -4.35 3.82 4.41
CA GLY A 103 -5.07 2.60 4.76
C GLY A 103 -5.37 1.62 3.61
N VAL A 104 -4.78 1.75 2.42
CA VAL A 104 -4.95 0.77 1.34
C VAL A 104 -4.40 -0.60 1.76
N ASN A 105 -5.13 -1.68 1.45
CA ASN A 105 -4.76 -3.05 1.82
C ASN A 105 -4.03 -3.80 0.70
N THR A 106 -4.35 -3.49 -0.55
CA THR A 106 -3.77 -4.15 -1.72
C THR A 106 -3.54 -3.13 -2.84
N ILE A 107 -2.39 -3.20 -3.50
CA ILE A 107 -2.08 -2.39 -4.68
C ILE A 107 -1.69 -3.32 -5.82
N THR A 108 -2.38 -3.20 -6.96
CA THR A 108 -1.99 -3.88 -8.20
C THR A 108 -1.49 -2.84 -9.20
N PRO A 109 -0.20 -2.86 -9.56
CA PRO A 109 0.32 -2.06 -10.66
C PRO A 109 -0.25 -2.58 -11.99
N LEU A 110 -0.78 -1.68 -12.82
CA LEU A 110 -1.49 -2.05 -14.06
C LEU A 110 -0.78 -1.49 -15.30
N LEU A 111 -0.89 -2.25 -16.39
CA LEU A 111 -0.54 -1.81 -17.73
C LEU A 111 -1.82 -1.47 -18.50
N SER A 112 -1.82 -0.34 -19.19
CA SER A 112 -2.90 0.14 -20.05
C SER A 112 -2.32 0.63 -21.37
N GLU A 113 -3.17 0.85 -22.36
CA GLU A 113 -2.78 1.30 -23.70
C GLU A 113 -1.88 2.55 -23.65
N ARG A 114 -2.26 3.54 -22.83
CA ARG A 114 -1.53 4.80 -22.69
C ARG A 114 -0.54 4.81 -21.52
N CYS A 115 -0.22 3.62 -20.98
CA CYS A 115 0.84 3.50 -19.99
C CYS A 115 2.19 3.92 -20.61
N GLY A 116 2.77 4.98 -20.06
CA GLY A 116 4.03 5.53 -20.58
C GLY A 116 5.27 4.74 -20.17
N VAL A 117 5.11 3.63 -19.46
CA VAL A 117 6.21 2.80 -18.94
C VAL A 117 6.22 1.46 -19.66
N LYS A 118 7.32 1.21 -20.40
CA LYS A 118 7.58 -0.08 -21.05
C LYS A 118 8.79 -0.70 -20.38
N LEU A 119 8.59 -1.75 -19.61
CA LEU A 119 9.67 -2.49 -18.96
C LEU A 119 9.60 -3.96 -19.36
N ASP A 120 10.76 -4.60 -19.42
CA ASP A 120 10.83 -6.04 -19.52
C ASP A 120 10.45 -6.74 -18.18
N PRO A 121 10.09 -8.05 -18.19
CA PRO A 121 9.65 -8.76 -17.00
C PRO A 121 10.65 -8.69 -15.83
N LYS A 122 11.96 -8.75 -16.11
CA LYS A 122 13.00 -8.69 -15.06
C LYS A 122 13.06 -7.33 -14.39
N ARG A 123 12.80 -6.26 -15.14
CA ARG A 123 12.73 -4.90 -14.56
C ARG A 123 11.46 -4.71 -13.74
N PHE A 124 10.34 -5.31 -14.14
CA PHE A 124 9.12 -5.31 -13.32
C PHE A 124 9.35 -6.04 -12.00
N GLU A 125 10.01 -7.19 -11.99
CA GLU A 125 10.33 -7.91 -10.75
C GLU A 125 11.16 -7.05 -9.78
N LYS A 126 12.20 -6.38 -10.27
CA LYS A 126 12.99 -5.44 -9.45
C LYS A 126 12.15 -4.29 -8.92
N LYS A 127 11.26 -3.73 -9.74
CA LYS A 127 10.34 -2.67 -9.33
C LYS A 127 9.36 -3.14 -8.27
N LEU A 128 8.79 -4.33 -8.39
CA LEU A 128 7.91 -4.92 -7.38
C LEU A 128 8.61 -5.05 -6.03
N GLN A 129 9.84 -5.55 -6.01
CA GLN A 129 10.63 -5.62 -4.78
C GLN A 129 10.89 -4.23 -4.18
N GLN A 130 11.20 -3.23 -5.00
CA GLN A 130 11.37 -1.84 -4.57
C GLN A 130 10.05 -1.29 -3.99
N TRP A 131 8.93 -1.46 -4.67
CA TRP A 131 7.62 -0.99 -4.23
C TRP A 131 7.16 -1.66 -2.93
N GLN A 132 7.44 -2.97 -2.76
CA GLN A 132 7.16 -3.65 -1.50
C GLN A 132 8.01 -3.08 -0.34
N LYS A 133 9.27 -2.74 -0.58
CA LYS A 133 10.11 -2.06 0.42
C LYS A 133 9.57 -0.66 0.78
N ILE A 134 9.02 0.07 -0.18
CA ILE A 134 8.36 1.37 0.07
C ILE A 134 7.12 1.19 0.94
N ALA A 135 6.30 0.16 0.67
CA ALA A 135 5.14 -0.15 1.50
C ALA A 135 5.53 -0.50 2.94
N ILE A 136 6.58 -1.29 3.13
CA ILE A 136 7.14 -1.62 4.46
C ILE A 136 7.58 -0.33 5.18
N ALA A 137 8.40 0.50 4.53
CA ALA A 137 8.90 1.74 5.13
C ALA A 137 7.75 2.72 5.48
N ALA A 138 6.69 2.76 4.68
CA ALA A 138 5.49 3.53 4.99
C ALA A 138 4.78 2.98 6.25
N CYS A 139 4.66 1.65 6.42
CA CYS A 139 4.11 1.03 7.63
C CYS A 139 4.98 1.31 8.88
N GLU A 140 6.30 1.25 8.75
CA GLU A 140 7.23 1.62 9.81
C GLU A 140 7.02 3.07 10.26
N GLN A 141 6.73 3.97 9.32
CA GLN A 141 6.51 5.39 9.59
C GLN A 141 5.10 5.66 10.12
N CYS A 142 4.03 5.13 9.49
CA CYS A 142 2.65 5.49 9.85
C CYS A 142 2.09 4.70 11.04
N GLY A 143 2.71 3.56 11.39
CA GLY A 143 2.33 2.76 12.56
C GLY A 143 1.49 1.52 12.24
N ARG A 144 1.17 1.26 10.98
CA ARG A 144 0.45 0.04 10.58
C ARG A 144 1.26 -1.21 10.88
N ASN A 145 0.59 -2.25 11.38
CA ASN A 145 1.19 -3.56 11.64
C ASN A 145 1.02 -4.53 10.47
N ILE A 146 0.01 -4.30 9.63
CA ILE A 146 -0.25 -5.09 8.43
C ILE A 146 0.35 -4.36 7.21
N VAL A 147 1.30 -5.04 6.55
CA VAL A 147 1.93 -4.50 5.34
C VAL A 147 1.03 -4.78 4.14
N PRO A 148 0.60 -3.75 3.38
CA PRO A 148 -0.17 -3.95 2.16
C PRO A 148 0.56 -4.82 1.13
N VAL A 149 -0.22 -5.63 0.41
CA VAL A 149 0.31 -6.49 -0.65
C VAL A 149 0.48 -5.68 -1.93
N ILE A 150 1.70 -5.61 -2.45
CA ILE A 150 1.96 -5.16 -3.82
C ILE A 150 1.90 -6.37 -4.73
N ARG A 151 0.83 -6.47 -5.52
CA ARG A 151 0.60 -7.61 -6.42
C ARG A 151 1.53 -7.55 -7.66
N PRO A 152 1.75 -8.67 -8.36
CA PRO A 152 2.40 -8.66 -9.66
C PRO A 152 1.74 -7.67 -10.62
N VAL A 153 2.54 -7.12 -11.55
CA VAL A 153 2.02 -6.26 -12.61
C VAL A 153 1.04 -7.04 -13.48
N MET A 154 -0.09 -6.43 -13.79
CA MET A 154 -1.16 -7.05 -14.59
C MET A 154 -1.61 -6.15 -15.74
N GLU A 155 -2.10 -6.74 -16.82
CA GLU A 155 -2.87 -6.02 -17.83
C GLU A 155 -4.19 -5.53 -17.22
N LEU A 156 -4.61 -4.33 -17.61
CA LEU A 156 -5.82 -3.68 -17.10
C LEU A 156 -7.05 -4.58 -17.23
N GLU A 157 -7.28 -5.17 -18.41
CA GLU A 157 -8.44 -6.02 -18.65
C GLU A 157 -8.43 -7.28 -17.77
N ALA A 158 -7.26 -7.94 -17.64
CA ALA A 158 -7.12 -9.12 -16.80
C ALA A 158 -7.46 -8.81 -15.32
N TRP A 159 -7.03 -7.64 -14.83
CA TRP A 159 -7.38 -7.20 -13.48
C TRP A 159 -8.87 -6.88 -13.35
N CYS A 160 -9.49 -6.19 -14.31
CA CYS A 160 -10.92 -5.88 -14.29
C CYS A 160 -11.79 -7.14 -14.31
N ALA A 161 -11.36 -8.18 -15.05
CA ALA A 161 -12.05 -9.46 -15.19
C ALA A 161 -12.01 -10.34 -13.93
N GLU A 162 -11.14 -10.06 -12.96
CA GLU A 162 -11.08 -10.85 -11.72
C GLU A 162 -12.44 -10.81 -10.99
N PRO A 163 -12.97 -11.98 -10.58
CA PRO A 163 -14.20 -12.05 -9.79
C PRO A 163 -14.07 -11.26 -8.48
N SER A 164 -15.05 -10.41 -8.20
CA SER A 164 -15.06 -9.61 -6.97
C SER A 164 -16.46 -9.13 -6.64
N GLN A 165 -16.82 -9.18 -5.35
CA GLN A 165 -18.05 -8.60 -4.80
C GLN A 165 -17.83 -7.15 -4.29
N ALA A 166 -16.62 -6.61 -4.39
CA ALA A 166 -16.31 -5.25 -4.00
C ALA A 166 -17.03 -4.23 -4.90
N LEU A 167 -17.34 -3.06 -4.37
CA LEU A 167 -17.74 -1.92 -5.17
C LEU A 167 -16.56 -1.54 -6.09
N LYS A 168 -16.80 -1.57 -7.40
CA LYS A 168 -15.79 -1.30 -8.42
C LYS A 168 -15.94 0.14 -8.92
N LEU A 169 -14.90 0.94 -8.78
CA LEU A 169 -14.89 2.35 -9.14
C LEU A 169 -13.77 2.65 -10.15
N ASN A 170 -14.13 3.32 -11.24
CA ASN A 170 -13.17 3.89 -12.19
C ASN A 170 -13.20 5.41 -12.06
N LEU A 171 -12.10 6.02 -11.64
CA LEU A 171 -12.05 7.47 -11.52
C LEU A 171 -11.88 8.12 -12.89
N HIS A 172 -12.91 8.88 -13.32
CA HIS A 172 -12.93 9.48 -14.64
C HIS A 172 -13.37 10.95 -14.56
N PRO A 173 -12.66 11.91 -15.20
CA PRO A 173 -12.94 13.33 -15.07
C PRO A 173 -14.25 13.80 -15.75
N ARG A 174 -14.88 12.93 -16.56
CA ARG A 174 -16.16 13.21 -17.24
C ARG A 174 -17.31 12.34 -16.73
N ALA A 175 -17.12 11.65 -15.60
CA ALA A 175 -18.15 10.80 -15.00
C ALA A 175 -19.35 11.63 -14.52
N SER A 176 -20.53 11.03 -14.59
CA SER A 176 -21.78 11.64 -14.15
C SER A 176 -22.06 11.44 -12.66
N TYR A 177 -21.43 10.44 -12.03
CA TYR A 177 -21.66 10.07 -10.63
C TYR A 177 -20.58 10.62 -9.72
N SER A 178 -20.99 11.23 -8.61
CA SER A 178 -20.06 11.69 -7.56
C SER A 178 -19.78 10.57 -6.58
N ILE A 179 -18.58 10.58 -5.99
CA ILE A 179 -18.25 9.72 -4.86
C ILE A 179 -19.23 9.86 -3.69
N ASN A 180 -19.89 11.01 -3.55
CA ASN A 180 -20.89 11.28 -2.52
C ASN A 180 -22.21 10.51 -2.73
N THR A 181 -22.48 9.97 -3.91
CA THR A 181 -23.72 9.25 -4.24
C THR A 181 -23.54 7.73 -4.23
N LEU A 182 -22.40 7.24 -3.79
CA LEU A 182 -22.15 5.80 -3.68
C LEU A 182 -23.10 5.14 -2.67
N PRO A 183 -23.47 3.86 -2.89
CA PRO A 183 -24.37 3.13 -1.99
C PRO A 183 -23.74 2.94 -0.60
N GLU A 184 -24.58 2.68 0.40
CA GLU A 184 -24.17 2.34 1.76
C GLU A 184 -24.93 1.08 2.22
N PRO A 185 -24.31 0.21 3.04
CA PRO A 185 -22.91 0.25 3.51
C PRO A 185 -21.91 -0.27 2.47
N VAL A 186 -20.67 0.19 2.53
CA VAL A 186 -19.56 -0.30 1.70
C VAL A 186 -18.40 -0.71 2.59
N SER A 187 -17.98 -1.97 2.51
CA SER A 187 -16.82 -2.51 3.25
C SER A 187 -15.65 -2.92 2.35
N ASN A 188 -15.88 -3.06 1.05
CA ASN A 188 -14.86 -3.48 0.08
C ASN A 188 -14.95 -2.62 -1.19
N VAL A 189 -13.83 -2.06 -1.61
CA VAL A 189 -13.73 -1.23 -2.82
C VAL A 189 -12.56 -1.68 -3.67
N ARG A 190 -12.80 -1.77 -4.99
CA ARG A 190 -11.74 -1.84 -6.01
C ARG A 190 -11.72 -0.51 -6.76
N LEU A 191 -10.66 0.25 -6.56
CA LEU A 191 -10.49 1.59 -7.14
C LEU A 191 -9.50 1.53 -8.30
N LEU A 192 -9.94 1.88 -9.50
CA LEU A 192 -9.10 1.99 -10.69
C LEU A 192 -8.68 3.44 -10.91
N ILE A 193 -7.38 3.65 -11.09
CA ILE A 193 -6.78 4.94 -11.44
C ILE A 193 -5.98 4.79 -12.72
N GLY A 194 -6.35 5.56 -13.74
CA GLY A 194 -5.69 5.57 -15.04
C GLY A 194 -4.31 6.25 -15.04
N PRO A 195 -3.59 6.17 -16.19
CA PRO A 195 -2.29 6.81 -16.38
C PRO A 195 -2.43 8.34 -16.59
N GLU A 196 -1.30 9.04 -16.74
CA GLU A 196 -1.28 10.49 -17.02
C GLU A 196 -2.03 10.88 -18.30
N GLY A 197 -2.05 9.99 -19.30
CA GLY A 197 -2.82 10.17 -20.56
C GLY A 197 -4.27 9.77 -20.48
N GLY A 198 -4.76 9.35 -19.30
CA GLY A 198 -6.10 8.75 -19.12
C GLY A 198 -6.24 7.38 -19.78
N LEU A 199 -7.34 6.70 -19.54
CA LEU A 199 -7.72 5.49 -20.24
C LEU A 199 -8.23 5.84 -21.65
N SER A 200 -8.09 4.91 -22.62
CA SER A 200 -8.71 5.05 -23.93
C SER A 200 -10.23 4.84 -23.85
N GLU A 201 -10.97 5.28 -24.87
CA GLU A 201 -12.42 5.07 -24.93
C GLU A 201 -12.78 3.57 -24.91
N GLN A 202 -11.94 2.74 -25.53
CA GLN A 202 -12.11 1.29 -25.54
C GLN A 202 -11.88 0.71 -24.14
N GLU A 203 -10.85 1.18 -23.42
CA GLU A 203 -10.58 0.76 -22.05
C GLU A 203 -11.72 1.19 -21.09
N ILE A 204 -12.24 2.40 -21.26
CA ILE A 204 -13.40 2.88 -20.47
C ILE A 204 -14.61 1.98 -20.71
N ALA A 205 -14.99 1.71 -21.96
CA ALA A 205 -16.08 0.82 -22.29
C ALA A 205 -15.87 -0.61 -21.76
N MET A 206 -14.62 -1.10 -21.78
CA MET A 206 -14.26 -2.38 -21.20
C MET A 206 -14.45 -2.37 -19.66
N THR A 207 -14.04 -1.31 -18.95
CA THR A 207 -14.26 -1.24 -17.49
C THR A 207 -15.75 -1.28 -17.13
N GLU A 208 -16.63 -0.65 -17.91
CA GLU A 208 -18.08 -0.71 -17.73
C GLU A 208 -18.62 -2.15 -17.87
N GLN A 209 -18.14 -2.92 -18.87
CA GLN A 209 -18.52 -4.33 -19.05
C GLN A 209 -18.16 -5.19 -17.81
N TYR A 210 -17.09 -4.83 -17.10
CA TYR A 210 -16.70 -5.47 -15.85
C TYR A 210 -17.31 -4.80 -14.60
N HIS A 211 -18.35 -3.95 -14.79
CA HIS A 211 -19.13 -3.31 -13.75
C HIS A 211 -18.35 -2.31 -12.88
N PHE A 212 -17.35 -1.65 -13.45
CA PHE A 212 -16.76 -0.47 -12.81
C PHE A 212 -17.64 0.74 -13.02
N ALA A 213 -18.08 1.35 -11.94
CA ALA A 213 -18.84 2.60 -11.99
C ALA A 213 -17.89 3.78 -12.19
N GLU A 214 -18.13 4.58 -13.22
CA GLU A 214 -17.40 5.83 -13.41
C GLU A 214 -17.75 6.83 -12.30
N THR A 215 -16.72 7.37 -11.68
CA THR A 215 -16.87 8.24 -10.50
C THR A 215 -16.07 9.52 -10.66
N LEU A 216 -16.71 10.65 -10.31
CA LEU A 216 -16.15 11.99 -10.39
C LEU A 216 -15.67 12.48 -9.01
N LEU A 217 -14.47 13.08 -8.98
CA LEU A 217 -13.94 13.83 -7.85
C LEU A 217 -13.82 15.32 -8.15
N GLY A 218 -14.96 16.01 -8.16
CA GLY A 218 -15.02 17.44 -8.42
C GLY A 218 -14.70 17.85 -9.86
N PRO A 219 -14.66 19.14 -10.17
CA PRO A 219 -14.68 19.65 -11.55
C PRO A 219 -13.29 19.76 -12.19
N ARG A 220 -12.22 19.51 -11.47
CA ARG A 220 -10.83 19.66 -11.95
C ARG A 220 -10.25 18.34 -12.42
N VAL A 221 -9.47 18.38 -13.50
CA VAL A 221 -8.64 17.23 -13.90
C VAL A 221 -7.48 17.12 -12.92
N LEU A 222 -7.39 16.00 -12.21
CA LEU A 222 -6.32 15.70 -11.27
C LEU A 222 -5.20 14.91 -11.96
N ARG A 223 -3.98 15.09 -11.51
CA ARG A 223 -2.89 14.19 -11.87
C ARG A 223 -3.15 12.80 -11.28
N THR A 224 -2.59 11.76 -11.89
CA THR A 224 -2.86 10.37 -11.50
C THR A 224 -2.58 10.11 -10.01
N GLU A 225 -1.45 10.59 -9.50
CA GLU A 225 -1.09 10.50 -8.09
C GLU A 225 -2.08 11.26 -7.19
N THR A 226 -2.49 12.46 -7.60
CA THR A 226 -3.48 13.26 -6.85
C THR A 226 -4.85 12.60 -6.87
N ALA A 227 -5.25 12.06 -8.01
CA ALA A 227 -6.53 11.36 -8.18
C ALA A 227 -6.63 10.15 -7.25
N ALA A 228 -5.57 9.32 -7.21
CA ALA A 228 -5.50 8.16 -6.31
C ALA A 228 -5.69 8.58 -4.85
N LEU A 229 -4.86 9.50 -4.36
CA LEU A 229 -4.85 9.90 -2.95
C LEU A 229 -6.16 10.59 -2.54
N THR A 230 -6.71 11.45 -3.40
CA THR A 230 -7.98 12.13 -3.13
C THR A 230 -9.15 11.14 -3.08
N ALA A 231 -9.20 10.16 -3.99
CA ALA A 231 -10.23 9.12 -3.99
C ALA A 231 -10.14 8.23 -2.74
N ILE A 232 -8.93 7.77 -2.40
CA ILE A 232 -8.69 6.97 -1.20
C ILE A 232 -9.15 7.75 0.03
N THR A 233 -8.73 9.01 0.19
CA THR A 233 -9.12 9.85 1.33
C THR A 233 -10.65 10.00 1.41
N ALA A 234 -11.30 10.31 0.29
CA ALA A 234 -12.75 10.47 0.27
C ALA A 234 -13.49 9.17 0.65
N LEU A 235 -13.01 8.00 0.21
CA LEU A 235 -13.54 6.70 0.58
C LEU A 235 -13.31 6.39 2.06
N GLN A 236 -12.13 6.70 2.59
CA GLN A 236 -11.79 6.50 4.01
C GLN A 236 -12.58 7.42 4.94
N VAL A 237 -12.83 8.67 4.53
CA VAL A 237 -13.70 9.60 5.29
C VAL A 237 -15.14 9.08 5.33
N ARG A 238 -15.61 8.49 4.23
CA ARG A 238 -17.02 8.08 4.11
C ARG A 238 -17.30 6.69 4.69
N PHE A 239 -16.40 5.73 4.50
CA PHE A 239 -16.62 4.31 4.79
C PHE A 239 -15.53 3.70 5.69
N GLY A 240 -14.47 4.43 5.97
CA GLY A 240 -13.31 3.96 6.72
C GLY A 240 -13.14 4.66 8.07
N ASP A 241 -11.91 5.06 8.36
CA ASP A 241 -11.45 5.56 9.66
C ASP A 241 -10.94 7.01 9.67
N LEU A 242 -11.09 7.76 8.57
CA LEU A 242 -10.66 9.16 8.49
C LEU A 242 -11.81 10.18 8.70
N GLY A 243 -12.97 9.73 9.17
CA GLY A 243 -14.15 10.56 9.43
C GLY A 243 -14.48 10.71 10.91
#